data_54d3c8e5a50d194a1908fa463a114f0b
#
_entry.id   54d3c8e5a50d194a1908fa463a114f0b
#
_cell.length_a   1.000
_cell.length_b   1.000
_cell.length_c   1.000
_cell.angle_alpha   90.00
_cell.angle_beta   90.00
_cell.angle_gamma   90.00
#
_symmetry.space_group_name_H-M   'P 1'
#
loop_
_entity.id
_entity.type
_entity.pdbx_description
1 polymer ?
#
loop_
_entity_poly.entity_id
_entity_poly.type
_entity_poly.pdbx_seq_one_letter_code
_entity_poly.pdbx_strand_id
1 'polypeptide(L)'
;MRIISVVALSVLALLPIGLSPTEAGACTGFFIGGQDGRLMAFSYDWPVSGGRLVVNPGGLAKKAMVADGLTAASWTAKFGSVTFNQYGREFPSGGVNRAGLAMHALWLDATSYSKSDGPAIEALQWIQHCLDSYRSVDEVAASARTMAISSPAALHFLACDASGDCAVIEFLDGAPMIRAGDELPLPVLTNSTYALSIAALDRSLGYGGAVAPRDEESSLDRFVRVANRLNTIRVGDPGDPVERAFTMLAEVDPKSENKWRIVYDLRAKQVHFTVRGNPERGLVRLTQIELYCNESGARTLDLSGAFSGDVAAALKPYRTEDNLALVRSSVALTEFLQPFPEDRLLQLASYPDGLQCVVPQQESTEPGKRPYPID
;
A
#
# COMPACT_ATOMS: atom_id res chain seq x y z
N MET A 1 -40.76 61.01 -33.01
CA MET A 1 -41.05 59.57 -32.75
C MET A 1 -39.76 58.81 -32.96
N ARG A 2 -39.00 58.52 -31.88
CA ARG A 2 -37.76 57.78 -31.94
C ARG A 2 -38.03 56.38 -31.41
N ILE A 3 -37.85 55.37 -32.24
CA ILE A 3 -37.98 53.97 -31.92
C ILE A 3 -36.64 53.52 -31.27
N ILE A 4 -36.69 53.10 -30.02
CA ILE A 4 -35.54 52.52 -29.32
C ILE A 4 -35.64 51.01 -29.47
N SER A 5 -34.72 50.44 -30.27
CA SER A 5 -34.54 48.97 -30.35
C SER A 5 -33.76 48.46 -29.15
N VAL A 6 -34.39 47.64 -28.35
CA VAL A 6 -33.75 46.91 -27.24
C VAL A 6 -33.17 45.63 -27.85
N VAL A 7 -31.85 45.56 -27.88
CA VAL A 7 -31.11 44.32 -28.18
C VAL A 7 -30.99 43.49 -26.90
N ALA A 8 -31.70 42.38 -26.86
CA ALA A 8 -31.56 41.41 -25.77
C ALA A 8 -30.27 40.60 -25.97
N LEU A 9 -29.29 40.80 -25.08
CA LEU A 9 -28.07 40.03 -25.01
C LEU A 9 -28.34 38.73 -24.23
N SER A 10 -28.50 37.62 -24.96
CA SER A 10 -28.58 36.28 -24.33
C SER A 10 -27.20 35.85 -23.84
N VAL A 11 -26.98 35.95 -22.54
CA VAL A 11 -25.80 35.36 -21.86
C VAL A 11 -26.00 33.85 -21.83
N LEU A 12 -25.34 33.14 -22.71
CA LEU A 12 -25.21 31.67 -22.66
C LEU A 12 -24.29 31.33 -21.49
N ALA A 13 -24.87 30.90 -20.38
CA ALA A 13 -24.12 30.37 -19.26
C ALA A 13 -23.47 29.04 -19.69
N LEU A 14 -22.17 29.06 -19.98
CA LEU A 14 -21.37 27.87 -20.10
C LEU A 14 -21.28 27.25 -18.68
N LEU A 15 -22.14 26.25 -18.46
CA LEU A 15 -21.92 25.33 -17.31
C LEU A 15 -20.56 24.69 -17.51
N PRO A 16 -19.69 24.68 -16.48
CA PRO A 16 -18.47 23.90 -16.56
C PRO A 16 -18.91 22.43 -16.74
N ILE A 17 -18.54 21.83 -17.85
CA ILE A 17 -18.57 20.38 -18.01
C ILE A 17 -17.56 19.89 -16.96
N GLY A 18 -18.06 19.44 -15.82
CA GLY A 18 -17.29 18.74 -14.84
C GLY A 18 -16.72 17.51 -15.55
N LEU A 19 -15.44 17.57 -15.87
CA LEU A 19 -14.66 16.37 -16.09
C LEU A 19 -14.77 15.59 -14.77
N SER A 20 -15.59 14.54 -14.78
CA SER A 20 -15.56 13.56 -13.71
C SER A 20 -14.10 13.12 -13.61
N PRO A 21 -13.46 13.20 -12.42
CA PRO A 21 -12.14 12.62 -12.26
C PRO A 21 -12.27 11.17 -12.71
N THR A 22 -11.43 10.75 -13.64
CA THR A 22 -11.25 9.34 -13.96
C THR A 22 -11.09 8.62 -12.63
N GLU A 23 -11.94 7.64 -12.35
CA GLU A 23 -11.90 6.91 -11.07
C GLU A 23 -10.49 6.36 -10.87
N ALA A 24 -9.73 7.03 -10.01
CA ALA A 24 -8.37 6.67 -9.69
C ALA A 24 -8.43 5.47 -8.77
N GLY A 25 -8.30 4.27 -9.36
CA GLY A 25 -8.15 3.00 -8.66
C GLY A 25 -9.33 2.60 -7.76
N ALA A 26 -9.62 1.33 -7.71
CA ALA A 26 -10.70 0.78 -6.88
C ALA A 26 -10.16 -0.19 -5.83
N CYS A 27 -9.05 0.15 -5.19
CA CYS A 27 -8.39 -0.68 -4.19
C CYS A 27 -9.29 -1.03 -3.02
N THR A 28 -9.08 -2.22 -2.46
CA THR A 28 -9.77 -2.70 -1.27
C THR A 28 -8.78 -3.41 -0.37
N GLY A 29 -8.73 -3.05 0.91
CA GLY A 29 -7.96 -3.72 1.93
C GLY A 29 -8.84 -4.13 3.10
N PHE A 30 -8.57 -5.29 3.71
CA PHE A 30 -9.24 -5.72 4.93
C PHE A 30 -8.39 -6.71 5.72
N PHE A 31 -8.77 -6.91 6.98
CA PHE A 31 -8.13 -7.88 7.86
C PHE A 31 -9.12 -8.92 8.37
N ILE A 32 -8.71 -10.18 8.32
CA ILE A 32 -9.41 -11.31 8.95
C ILE A 32 -8.60 -11.72 10.17
N GLY A 33 -9.13 -11.45 11.36
CA GLY A 33 -8.52 -11.84 12.63
C GLY A 33 -9.21 -13.03 13.25
N GLY A 34 -8.56 -13.64 14.26
CA GLY A 34 -9.15 -14.72 15.06
C GLY A 34 -8.17 -15.85 15.32
N GLN A 35 -8.70 -16.98 15.86
CA GLN A 35 -7.87 -18.14 16.17
C GLN A 35 -7.32 -18.83 14.92
N ASP A 36 -8.02 -18.71 13.78
CA ASP A 36 -7.72 -19.42 12.54
C ASP A 36 -6.74 -18.68 11.61
N GLY A 37 -6.33 -17.48 11.97
CA GLY A 37 -5.36 -16.73 11.18
C GLY A 37 -5.32 -15.23 11.49
N ARG A 38 -4.30 -14.56 10.98
CA ARG A 38 -4.13 -13.11 10.97
C ARG A 38 -3.78 -12.72 9.56
N LEU A 39 -4.83 -12.52 8.75
CA LEU A 39 -4.70 -12.29 7.32
C LEU A 39 -5.04 -10.85 6.99
N MET A 40 -4.08 -10.10 6.46
CA MET A 40 -4.35 -8.85 5.77
C MET A 40 -4.49 -9.14 4.28
N ALA A 41 -5.64 -8.82 3.71
CA ALA A 41 -5.94 -9.04 2.31
C ALA A 41 -6.04 -7.70 1.58
N PHE A 42 -5.55 -7.66 0.34
CA PHE A 42 -5.48 -6.43 -0.44
C PHE A 42 -5.71 -6.70 -1.94
N SER A 43 -6.56 -5.88 -2.57
CA SER A 43 -6.74 -5.78 -4.01
C SER A 43 -6.12 -4.49 -4.51
N TYR A 44 -5.16 -4.60 -5.42
CA TYR A 44 -4.52 -3.45 -6.06
C TYR A 44 -5.15 -3.22 -7.44
N ASP A 45 -6.04 -2.25 -7.47
CA ASP A 45 -6.83 -1.88 -8.64
C ASP A 45 -6.39 -0.52 -9.14
N TRP A 46 -5.48 -0.52 -10.10
CA TRP A 46 -4.82 0.66 -10.62
C TRP A 46 -4.72 0.61 -12.14
N PRO A 47 -4.95 1.71 -12.86
CA PRO A 47 -4.97 1.70 -14.34
C PRO A 47 -3.63 1.28 -14.95
N VAL A 48 -2.52 1.61 -14.31
CA VAL A 48 -1.17 1.29 -14.80
C VAL A 48 -0.86 -0.19 -14.61
N SER A 49 -0.39 -0.85 -15.66
CA SER A 49 0.04 -2.26 -15.64
C SER A 49 1.54 -2.39 -15.35
N GLY A 50 1.97 -3.61 -15.04
CA GLY A 50 3.34 -3.94 -14.68
C GLY A 50 3.58 -3.82 -13.18
N GLY A 51 4.71 -4.32 -12.72
CA GLY A 51 5.13 -4.27 -11.32
C GLY A 51 6.15 -5.34 -10.99
N ARG A 52 6.77 -5.19 -9.82
CA ARG A 52 7.73 -6.15 -9.29
C ARG A 52 7.43 -6.46 -7.83
N LEU A 53 7.50 -7.73 -7.50
CA LEU A 53 7.72 -8.16 -6.13
C LEU A 53 9.20 -7.97 -5.83
N VAL A 54 9.51 -7.30 -4.71
CA VAL A 54 10.89 -7.02 -4.29
C VAL A 54 11.14 -7.60 -2.91
N VAL A 55 12.22 -8.33 -2.77
CA VAL A 55 12.77 -8.79 -1.49
C VAL A 55 13.84 -7.78 -1.09
N ASN A 56 13.54 -6.97 -0.08
CA ASN A 56 14.42 -5.93 0.44
C ASN A 56 15.17 -6.44 1.67
N PRO A 57 16.50 -6.41 1.70
CA PRO A 57 17.26 -6.78 2.89
C PRO A 57 17.20 -5.69 3.96
N GLY A 58 17.14 -6.09 5.22
CA GLY A 58 17.45 -5.24 6.36
C GLY A 58 18.95 -4.92 6.44
N GLY A 59 19.36 -3.95 7.24
CA GLY A 59 20.74 -3.53 7.41
C GLY A 59 21.20 -2.45 6.42
N LEU A 60 20.31 -1.91 5.59
CA LEU A 60 20.62 -0.84 4.64
C LEU A 60 20.48 0.54 5.30
N ALA A 61 21.47 1.41 5.14
CA ALA A 61 21.34 2.83 5.45
C ALA A 61 20.59 3.53 4.31
N LYS A 62 19.58 4.31 4.67
CA LYS A 62 18.65 4.97 3.72
C LYS A 62 18.42 6.43 4.10
N LYS A 63 18.15 7.24 3.08
CA LYS A 63 17.77 8.65 3.23
C LYS A 63 16.64 8.96 2.27
N ALA A 64 15.57 9.59 2.75
CA ALA A 64 14.42 9.92 1.92
C ALA A 64 14.77 10.82 0.73
N MET A 65 14.11 10.58 -0.39
CA MET A 65 14.13 11.48 -1.54
C MET A 65 13.06 12.55 -1.33
N VAL A 66 13.49 13.78 -1.13
CA VAL A 66 12.59 14.92 -0.86
C VAL A 66 12.98 16.12 -1.71
N ALA A 67 12.10 17.12 -1.79
CA ALA A 67 12.39 18.37 -2.46
C ALA A 67 13.53 19.15 -1.76
N ASP A 68 14.20 19.99 -2.52
CA ASP A 68 15.26 20.84 -2.00
C ASP A 68 14.75 21.75 -0.86
N GLY A 69 15.58 21.94 0.16
CA GLY A 69 15.26 22.76 1.32
C GLY A 69 14.53 22.02 2.45
N LEU A 70 14.11 20.77 2.24
CA LEU A 70 13.52 19.95 3.30
C LEU A 70 14.58 19.09 4.01
N THR A 71 14.40 18.85 5.30
CA THR A 71 15.21 17.91 6.06
C THR A 71 14.74 16.49 5.78
N ALA A 72 15.48 15.74 4.95
CA ALA A 72 15.13 14.37 4.60
C ALA A 72 15.20 13.42 5.80
N ALA A 73 14.23 12.54 5.96
CA ALA A 73 14.30 11.43 6.90
C ALA A 73 15.49 10.51 6.57
N SER A 74 16.18 9.99 7.60
CA SER A 74 17.27 9.03 7.44
C SER A 74 17.09 7.91 8.45
N TRP A 75 17.31 6.65 8.01
CA TRP A 75 17.16 5.48 8.87
C TRP A 75 18.08 4.34 8.43
N THR A 76 18.24 3.36 9.30
CA THR A 76 18.79 2.06 8.93
C THR A 76 17.68 1.04 9.00
N ALA A 77 17.50 0.25 7.94
CA ALA A 77 16.50 -0.80 7.90
C ALA A 77 16.78 -1.88 8.96
N LYS A 78 15.93 -1.96 9.99
CA LYS A 78 16.01 -3.00 11.02
C LYS A 78 15.49 -4.34 10.52
N PHE A 79 14.47 -4.29 9.65
CA PHE A 79 13.79 -5.45 9.11
C PHE A 79 13.96 -5.52 7.60
N GLY A 80 14.13 -6.73 7.08
CA GLY A 80 13.91 -6.98 5.67
C GLY A 80 12.42 -7.16 5.39
N SER A 81 12.04 -6.95 4.14
CA SER A 81 10.64 -6.95 3.71
C SER A 81 10.43 -7.56 2.33
N VAL A 82 9.19 -7.95 2.06
CA VAL A 82 8.69 -8.27 0.73
C VAL A 82 7.66 -7.22 0.35
N THR A 83 7.89 -6.55 -0.77
CA THR A 83 7.07 -5.42 -1.21
C THR A 83 6.59 -5.59 -2.64
N PHE A 84 5.46 -4.97 -2.97
CA PHE A 84 4.90 -4.86 -4.31
C PHE A 84 5.13 -3.43 -4.81
N ASN A 85 5.86 -3.32 -5.92
CA ASN A 85 6.39 -2.06 -6.40
C ASN A 85 5.98 -1.82 -7.85
N GLN A 86 5.36 -0.66 -8.11
CA GLN A 86 5.03 -0.20 -9.45
C GLN A 86 5.87 1.01 -9.87
N TYR A 87 6.26 1.85 -8.92
CA TYR A 87 7.03 3.08 -9.17
C TYR A 87 8.52 2.94 -8.80
N GLY A 88 9.03 1.71 -8.83
CA GLY A 88 10.43 1.39 -8.56
C GLY A 88 10.66 0.85 -7.15
N ARG A 89 11.84 0.24 -6.98
CA ARG A 89 12.29 -0.25 -5.69
C ARG A 89 12.42 0.91 -4.70
N GLU A 90 12.07 0.68 -3.44
CA GLU A 90 12.01 1.64 -2.33
C GLU A 90 10.77 2.56 -2.34
N PHE A 91 9.89 2.43 -3.38
CA PHE A 91 8.62 3.14 -3.48
C PHE A 91 7.46 2.14 -3.66
N PRO A 92 7.21 1.27 -2.67
CA PRO A 92 6.19 0.23 -2.76
C PRO A 92 4.78 0.80 -2.63
N SER A 93 3.81 0.19 -3.31
CA SER A 93 2.39 0.39 -3.00
C SER A 93 1.98 -0.31 -1.71
N GLY A 94 2.74 -1.32 -1.28
CA GLY A 94 2.56 -2.03 -0.02
C GLY A 94 3.50 -3.22 0.12
N GLY A 95 3.41 -3.90 1.27
CA GLY A 95 4.24 -5.06 1.56
C GLY A 95 4.11 -5.53 3.00
N VAL A 96 4.99 -6.47 3.37
CA VAL A 96 5.10 -7.00 4.73
C VAL A 96 6.57 -7.17 5.09
N ASN A 97 6.91 -6.90 6.34
CA ASN A 97 8.26 -7.12 6.85
C ASN A 97 8.38 -8.43 7.64
N ARG A 98 9.63 -8.78 7.98
CA ARG A 98 9.95 -10.00 8.73
C ARG A 98 9.34 -10.03 10.14
N ALA A 99 9.05 -8.87 10.73
CA ALA A 99 8.38 -8.80 12.03
C ALA A 99 6.88 -9.13 11.94
N GLY A 100 6.29 -9.08 10.74
CA GLY A 100 4.89 -9.33 10.50
C GLY A 100 4.03 -8.05 10.47
N LEU A 101 4.65 -6.88 10.30
CA LEU A 101 3.93 -5.65 9.98
C LEU A 101 3.67 -5.61 8.47
N ALA A 102 2.40 -5.49 8.07
CA ALA A 102 1.98 -5.26 6.70
C ALA A 102 1.32 -3.89 6.54
N MET A 103 1.54 -3.24 5.40
CA MET A 103 1.01 -1.90 5.11
C MET A 103 0.73 -1.75 3.62
N HIS A 104 -0.39 -1.10 3.28
CA HIS A 104 -0.75 -0.75 1.90
C HIS A 104 -1.31 0.66 1.79
N ALA A 105 -1.03 1.30 0.65
CA ALA A 105 -1.65 2.56 0.24
C ALA A 105 -2.87 2.30 -0.64
N LEU A 106 -3.89 3.15 -0.48
CA LEU A 106 -5.06 3.27 -1.34
C LEU A 106 -5.21 4.73 -1.75
N TRP A 107 -5.83 4.98 -2.90
CA TRP A 107 -6.16 6.33 -3.32
C TRP A 107 -7.31 6.91 -2.49
N LEU A 108 -7.17 8.18 -2.08
CA LEU A 108 -8.22 8.95 -1.39
C LEU A 108 -8.17 10.40 -1.83
N ASP A 109 -9.12 10.84 -2.66
CA ASP A 109 -9.17 12.23 -3.18
C ASP A 109 -9.18 13.30 -2.08
N ALA A 110 -9.73 12.98 -0.90
CA ALA A 110 -9.78 13.89 0.23
C ALA A 110 -8.43 14.06 0.96
N THR A 111 -7.37 13.35 0.54
CA THR A 111 -6.08 13.44 1.22
C THR A 111 -5.48 14.85 1.12
N SER A 112 -5.12 15.40 2.27
CA SER A 112 -4.38 16.65 2.43
C SER A 112 -3.28 16.42 3.45
N TYR A 113 -2.05 16.20 2.97
CA TYR A 113 -0.93 15.89 3.86
C TYR A 113 -0.61 17.01 4.83
N SER A 114 -0.13 16.63 6.02
CA SER A 114 0.18 17.57 7.09
C SER A 114 1.44 18.39 6.77
N LYS A 115 1.41 19.65 7.19
CA LYS A 115 2.59 20.50 7.21
C LYS A 115 3.30 20.30 8.56
N SER A 116 4.07 19.24 8.69
CA SER A 116 4.90 18.98 9.87
C SER A 116 6.29 19.58 9.66
N ASP A 117 6.92 20.06 10.73
CA ASP A 117 8.35 20.45 10.74
C ASP A 117 9.29 19.26 10.94
N GLY A 118 8.76 18.06 10.99
CA GLY A 118 9.52 16.81 11.14
C GLY A 118 10.34 16.44 9.92
N PRO A 119 11.11 15.35 10.00
CA PRO A 119 11.84 14.82 8.85
C PRO A 119 10.90 14.48 7.71
N ALA A 120 11.23 14.98 6.51
CA ALA A 120 10.40 14.83 5.33
C ALA A 120 10.61 13.49 4.62
N ILE A 121 9.52 12.93 4.09
CA ILE A 121 9.52 11.68 3.33
C ILE A 121 8.36 11.66 2.31
N GLU A 122 8.57 11.03 1.16
CA GLU A 122 7.51 10.78 0.18
C GLU A 122 6.63 9.62 0.66
N ALA A 123 5.33 9.66 0.36
CA ALA A 123 4.33 8.75 0.93
C ALA A 123 4.58 7.25 0.62
N LEU A 124 5.00 6.89 -0.59
CA LEU A 124 5.35 5.50 -0.90
C LEU A 124 6.67 5.09 -0.21
N GLN A 125 7.63 6.02 -0.13
CA GLN A 125 8.86 5.76 0.60
C GLN A 125 8.63 5.67 2.11
N TRP A 126 7.58 6.33 2.65
CA TRP A 126 7.16 6.17 4.04
C TRP A 126 6.65 4.75 4.33
N ILE A 127 5.97 4.09 3.37
CA ILE A 127 5.64 2.66 3.51
C ILE A 127 6.91 1.84 3.69
N GLN A 128 7.93 2.06 2.84
CA GLN A 128 9.20 1.36 2.96
C GLN A 128 9.88 1.64 4.30
N HIS A 129 9.88 2.91 4.75
CA HIS A 129 10.41 3.30 6.05
C HIS A 129 9.70 2.58 7.21
N CYS A 130 8.37 2.48 7.17
CA CYS A 130 7.59 1.75 8.18
C CYS A 130 7.95 0.27 8.20
N LEU A 131 8.01 -0.38 7.05
CA LEU A 131 8.39 -1.79 6.92
C LEU A 131 9.85 -2.04 7.34
N ASP A 132 10.75 -1.09 7.10
CA ASP A 132 12.15 -1.16 7.51
C ASP A 132 12.34 -0.98 9.03
N SER A 133 11.50 -0.18 9.68
CA SER A 133 11.78 0.36 11.02
C SER A 133 10.92 -0.22 12.12
N TYR A 134 9.68 -0.60 11.84
CA TYR A 134 8.64 -0.86 12.83
C TYR A 134 8.14 -2.30 12.79
N ARG A 135 7.61 -2.75 13.94
CA ARG A 135 7.00 -4.07 14.10
C ARG A 135 5.51 -4.00 14.44
N SER A 136 5.05 -2.84 14.89
CA SER A 136 3.69 -2.66 15.39
C SER A 136 2.98 -1.49 14.72
N VAL A 137 1.67 -1.55 14.74
CA VAL A 137 0.77 -0.50 14.27
C VAL A 137 0.94 0.80 15.08
N ASP A 138 1.21 0.70 16.39
CA ASP A 138 1.44 1.86 17.25
C ASP A 138 2.68 2.67 16.82
N GLU A 139 3.76 1.97 16.43
CA GLU A 139 4.97 2.62 15.93
C GLU A 139 4.69 3.34 14.59
N VAL A 140 3.89 2.74 13.70
CA VAL A 140 3.45 3.37 12.44
C VAL A 140 2.61 4.61 12.73
N ALA A 141 1.66 4.52 13.67
CA ALA A 141 0.81 5.62 14.08
C ALA A 141 1.62 6.80 14.67
N ALA A 142 2.63 6.49 15.48
CA ALA A 142 3.54 7.50 16.03
C ALA A 142 4.36 8.19 14.92
N SER A 143 4.83 7.44 13.94
CA SER A 143 5.55 7.94 12.77
C SER A 143 4.69 8.90 11.95
N ALA A 144 3.42 8.57 11.70
CA ALA A 144 2.50 9.43 10.95
C ALA A 144 2.29 10.80 11.61
N ARG A 145 2.43 10.90 12.94
CA ARG A 145 2.29 12.16 13.69
C ARG A 145 3.55 13.03 13.70
N THR A 146 4.70 12.41 13.45
CA THR A 146 6.01 13.07 13.67
C THR A 146 6.74 13.37 12.36
N MET A 147 6.42 12.69 11.26
CA MET A 147 7.07 12.89 9.97
C MET A 147 6.31 13.86 9.08
N ALA A 148 7.03 14.63 8.28
CA ALA A 148 6.47 15.46 7.22
C ALA A 148 6.27 14.59 5.96
N ILE A 149 5.11 13.95 5.87
CA ILE A 149 4.79 13.08 4.73
C ILE A 149 4.18 13.94 3.63
N SER A 150 4.65 13.75 2.39
CA SER A 150 4.12 14.43 1.21
C SER A 150 4.16 13.51 0.00
N SER A 151 3.29 13.76 -0.98
CA SER A 151 3.25 13.02 -2.23
C SER A 151 2.45 13.79 -3.28
N PRO A 152 2.73 13.64 -4.57
CA PRO A 152 1.80 14.04 -5.62
C PRO A 152 0.55 13.15 -5.68
N ALA A 153 0.62 11.92 -5.12
CA ALA A 153 -0.48 10.99 -5.03
C ALA A 153 -1.27 11.22 -3.73
N ALA A 154 -2.59 11.28 -3.84
CA ALA A 154 -3.50 11.41 -2.70
C ALA A 154 -3.76 10.02 -2.09
N LEU A 155 -3.07 9.68 -0.99
CA LEU A 155 -3.08 8.33 -0.43
C LEU A 155 -3.55 8.32 1.03
N HIS A 156 -4.22 7.23 1.41
CA HIS A 156 -4.42 6.80 2.78
C HIS A 156 -3.99 5.33 2.95
N PHE A 157 -3.92 4.84 4.19
CA PHE A 157 -3.20 3.60 4.45
C PHE A 157 -3.95 2.68 5.40
N LEU A 158 -3.86 1.38 5.12
CA LEU A 158 -4.20 0.31 6.06
C LEU A 158 -2.89 -0.36 6.49
N ALA A 159 -2.67 -0.46 7.78
CA ALA A 159 -1.57 -1.21 8.38
C ALA A 159 -2.10 -2.22 9.38
N CYS A 160 -1.55 -3.44 9.39
CA CYS A 160 -1.86 -4.47 10.37
C CYS A 160 -0.57 -5.20 10.79
N ASP A 161 -0.50 -5.68 12.02
CA ASP A 161 0.69 -6.36 12.54
C ASP A 161 0.43 -7.80 13.02
N ALA A 162 1.50 -8.47 13.43
CA ALA A 162 1.45 -9.87 13.86
C ALA A 162 0.67 -10.10 15.17
N SER A 163 0.37 -9.05 15.96
CA SER A 163 -0.52 -9.15 17.13
C SER A 163 -1.99 -9.26 16.68
N GLY A 164 -2.30 -8.79 15.48
CA GLY A 164 -3.65 -8.68 14.93
C GLY A 164 -4.23 -7.27 15.07
N ASP A 165 -3.44 -6.31 15.55
CA ASP A 165 -3.82 -4.93 15.60
C ASP A 165 -3.74 -4.31 14.21
N CYS A 166 -4.70 -3.42 13.89
CA CYS A 166 -4.76 -2.69 12.64
C CYS A 166 -4.96 -1.21 12.88
N ALA A 167 -4.52 -0.39 11.91
CA ALA A 167 -4.84 1.04 11.86
C ALA A 167 -5.20 1.46 10.44
N VAL A 168 -6.17 2.35 10.34
CA VAL A 168 -6.42 3.21 9.19
C VAL A 168 -5.77 4.55 9.45
N ILE A 169 -4.96 5.01 8.52
CA ILE A 169 -4.23 6.28 8.61
C ILE A 169 -4.61 7.13 7.41
N GLU A 170 -5.29 8.23 7.67
CA GLU A 170 -5.73 9.21 6.69
C GLU A 170 -5.04 10.56 6.99
N PHE A 171 -4.81 11.37 5.98
CA PHE A 171 -4.34 12.75 6.14
C PHE A 171 -5.44 13.67 5.65
N LEU A 172 -6.19 14.26 6.58
CA LEU A 172 -7.34 15.10 6.29
C LEU A 172 -7.15 16.49 6.89
N ASP A 173 -7.50 17.53 6.14
CA ASP A 173 -7.37 18.92 6.56
C ASP A 173 -5.96 19.28 7.08
N GLY A 174 -4.93 18.65 6.52
CA GLY A 174 -3.54 18.88 6.90
C GLY A 174 -3.11 18.20 8.21
N ALA A 175 -3.85 17.22 8.71
CA ALA A 175 -3.54 16.48 9.92
C ALA A 175 -3.69 14.95 9.74
N PRO A 176 -2.87 14.12 10.43
CA PRO A 176 -3.06 12.70 10.45
C PRO A 176 -4.28 12.32 11.30
N MET A 177 -5.23 11.65 10.68
CA MET A 177 -6.38 11.01 11.31
C MET A 177 -6.09 9.51 11.41
N ILE A 178 -5.88 9.02 12.62
CA ILE A 178 -5.50 7.64 12.88
C ILE A 178 -6.61 6.95 13.66
N ARG A 179 -7.08 5.83 13.14
CA ARG A 179 -8.08 4.98 13.80
C ARG A 179 -7.47 3.61 14.04
N ALA A 180 -7.43 3.20 15.29
CA ALA A 180 -6.91 1.92 15.75
C ALA A 180 -7.66 1.46 17.00
N GLY A 181 -7.53 0.19 17.40
CA GLY A 181 -8.22 -0.34 18.57
C GLY A 181 -9.74 -0.12 18.50
N ASP A 182 -10.33 0.41 19.57
CA ASP A 182 -11.78 0.67 19.66
C ASP A 182 -12.30 1.70 18.65
N GLU A 183 -11.43 2.56 18.12
CA GLU A 183 -11.78 3.54 17.07
C GLU A 183 -11.78 2.92 15.65
N LEU A 184 -11.38 1.66 15.52
CA LEU A 184 -11.39 0.89 14.28
C LEU A 184 -12.26 -0.37 14.42
N PRO A 185 -13.60 -0.23 14.55
CA PRO A 185 -14.49 -1.38 14.74
C PRO A 185 -14.46 -2.38 13.58
N LEU A 186 -14.05 -1.94 12.39
CA LEU A 186 -13.88 -2.77 11.21
C LEU A 186 -12.56 -2.45 10.52
N PRO A 187 -11.59 -3.36 10.47
CA PRO A 187 -10.34 -3.14 9.74
C PRO A 187 -10.54 -3.37 8.23
N VAL A 188 -11.29 -2.49 7.61
CA VAL A 188 -11.59 -2.43 6.17
C VAL A 188 -11.27 -1.04 5.67
N LEU A 189 -10.67 -0.93 4.49
CA LEU A 189 -10.40 0.32 3.82
C LEU A 189 -10.67 0.19 2.31
N THR A 190 -11.34 1.20 1.75
CA THR A 190 -11.58 1.37 0.31
C THR A 190 -11.19 2.80 -0.08
N ASN A 191 -11.66 3.37 -1.17
CA ASN A 191 -11.23 4.68 -1.67
C ASN A 191 -12.09 5.86 -1.17
N SER A 192 -12.81 5.71 -0.08
CA SER A 192 -13.54 6.77 0.62
C SER A 192 -12.95 6.97 2.01
N THR A 193 -13.17 8.13 2.63
CA THR A 193 -12.75 8.29 4.03
C THR A 193 -13.40 7.24 4.91
N TYR A 194 -12.69 6.80 5.93
CA TYR A 194 -13.20 5.79 6.85
C TYR A 194 -14.53 6.24 7.50
N ALA A 195 -14.64 7.53 7.84
CA ALA A 195 -15.86 8.08 8.40
C ALA A 195 -17.07 7.96 7.45
N LEU A 196 -16.89 8.25 6.15
CA LEU A 196 -17.94 8.06 5.15
C LEU A 196 -18.29 6.59 4.95
N SER A 197 -17.31 5.71 5.01
CA SER A 197 -17.49 4.26 4.89
C SER A 197 -18.32 3.69 6.05
N ILE A 198 -18.03 4.10 7.29
CA ILE A 198 -18.83 3.72 8.48
C ILE A 198 -20.24 4.30 8.38
N ALA A 199 -20.40 5.57 7.99
CA ALA A 199 -21.72 6.16 7.82
C ALA A 199 -22.56 5.46 6.72
N ALA A 200 -21.94 4.91 5.68
CA ALA A 200 -22.61 4.09 4.69
C ALA A 200 -23.00 2.73 5.27
N LEU A 201 -22.15 2.12 6.09
CA LEU A 201 -22.44 0.88 6.78
C LEU A 201 -23.62 1.02 7.73
N ASP A 202 -23.68 2.05 8.56
CA ASP A 202 -24.76 2.32 9.52
C ASP A 202 -26.13 2.46 8.84
N ARG A 203 -26.15 2.92 7.56
CA ARG A 203 -27.39 2.98 6.77
C ARG A 203 -27.77 1.65 6.14
N SER A 204 -26.88 0.66 6.16
CA SER A 204 -27.08 -0.62 5.49
C SER A 204 -27.89 -1.61 6.33
N LEU A 205 -28.60 -2.49 5.62
CA LEU A 205 -29.33 -3.59 6.24
C LEU A 205 -28.37 -4.51 7.01
N GLY A 206 -28.72 -4.82 8.26
CA GLY A 206 -27.89 -5.62 9.15
C GLY A 206 -26.99 -4.79 10.10
N TYR A 207 -26.91 -3.46 9.88
CA TYR A 207 -26.13 -2.53 10.71
C TYR A 207 -26.98 -1.38 11.28
N GLY A 208 -28.29 -1.61 11.40
CA GLY A 208 -29.22 -0.62 11.95
C GLY A 208 -30.00 0.17 10.91
N GLY A 209 -29.58 0.17 9.66
CA GLY A 209 -30.26 0.85 8.55
C GLY A 209 -31.15 -0.07 7.71
N ALA A 210 -31.73 0.48 6.65
CA ALA A 210 -32.66 -0.20 5.75
C ALA A 210 -32.17 -0.31 4.30
N VAL A 211 -30.95 0.17 3.97
CA VAL A 211 -30.41 0.14 2.61
C VAL A 211 -29.84 -1.26 2.34
N ALA A 212 -30.38 -1.94 1.32
CA ALA A 212 -29.80 -3.21 0.89
C ALA A 212 -28.41 -2.99 0.29
N PRO A 213 -27.43 -3.88 0.57
CA PRO A 213 -26.12 -3.84 -0.09
C PRO A 213 -26.31 -3.90 -1.61
N ARG A 214 -25.60 -3.06 -2.34
CA ARG A 214 -25.63 -3.04 -3.80
C ARG A 214 -24.44 -3.82 -4.36
N ASP A 215 -24.62 -4.39 -5.54
CA ASP A 215 -23.54 -5.00 -6.31
C ASP A 215 -22.96 -3.96 -7.29
N GLU A 216 -22.53 -2.84 -6.72
CA GLU A 216 -21.89 -1.75 -7.46
C GLU A 216 -20.40 -1.70 -7.12
N GLU A 217 -19.62 -1.14 -8.05
CA GLU A 217 -18.16 -1.02 -7.91
C GLU A 217 -17.74 0.19 -7.06
N SER A 218 -18.70 0.98 -6.56
CA SER A 218 -18.39 2.16 -5.75
C SER A 218 -17.62 1.80 -4.49
N SER A 219 -16.77 2.71 -4.05
CA SER A 219 -15.95 2.54 -2.84
C SER A 219 -16.79 2.16 -1.61
N LEU A 220 -17.93 2.85 -1.40
CA LEU A 220 -18.80 2.62 -0.25
C LEU A 220 -19.52 1.25 -0.32
N ASP A 221 -19.97 0.84 -1.52
CA ASP A 221 -20.62 -0.47 -1.70
C ASP A 221 -19.62 -1.62 -1.49
N ARG A 222 -18.37 -1.47 -1.97
CA ARG A 222 -17.30 -2.45 -1.70
C ARG A 222 -17.01 -2.57 -0.21
N PHE A 223 -16.94 -1.44 0.52
CA PHE A 223 -16.76 -1.44 1.98
C PHE A 223 -17.89 -2.22 2.68
N VAL A 224 -19.14 -1.93 2.37
CA VAL A 224 -20.31 -2.61 2.95
C VAL A 224 -20.32 -4.10 2.64
N ARG A 225 -19.96 -4.49 1.40
CA ARG A 225 -19.88 -5.92 1.03
C ARG A 225 -18.82 -6.67 1.82
N VAL A 226 -17.60 -6.08 1.96
CA VAL A 226 -16.54 -6.68 2.78
C VAL A 226 -16.98 -6.78 4.24
N ALA A 227 -17.59 -5.72 4.80
CA ALA A 227 -18.11 -5.73 6.17
C ALA A 227 -19.12 -6.85 6.40
N ASN A 228 -20.07 -7.02 5.47
CA ASN A 228 -21.05 -8.12 5.52
C ASN A 228 -20.37 -9.50 5.51
N ARG A 229 -19.35 -9.69 4.67
CA ARG A 229 -18.60 -10.95 4.60
C ARG A 229 -17.83 -11.21 5.89
N LEU A 230 -17.13 -10.21 6.43
CA LEU A 230 -16.42 -10.34 7.70
C LEU A 230 -17.37 -10.70 8.85
N ASN A 231 -18.57 -10.12 8.87
CA ASN A 231 -19.59 -10.42 9.90
C ASN A 231 -20.14 -11.86 9.80
N THR A 232 -19.99 -12.54 8.67
CA THR A 232 -20.42 -13.94 8.50
C THR A 232 -19.35 -14.95 8.89
N ILE A 233 -18.08 -14.58 8.99
CA ILE A 233 -16.98 -15.47 9.37
C ILE A 233 -17.11 -15.86 10.84
N ARG A 234 -17.02 -17.18 11.12
CA ARG A 234 -17.02 -17.74 12.47
C ARG A 234 -15.70 -18.47 12.72
N VAL A 235 -15.27 -18.48 13.99
CA VAL A 235 -14.14 -19.29 14.43
C VAL A 235 -14.43 -20.76 14.14
N GLY A 236 -13.50 -21.42 13.47
CA GLY A 236 -13.66 -22.84 13.09
C GLY A 236 -14.48 -23.07 11.81
N ASP A 237 -14.79 -22.00 11.04
CA ASP A 237 -15.40 -22.18 9.72
C ASP A 237 -14.55 -23.11 8.84
N PRO A 238 -15.15 -24.08 8.15
CA PRO A 238 -14.42 -25.02 7.33
C PRO A 238 -13.72 -24.35 6.14
N GLY A 239 -12.57 -24.88 5.76
CA GLY A 239 -11.80 -24.42 4.60
C GLY A 239 -10.56 -23.59 4.94
N ASP A 240 -9.78 -23.32 3.94
CA ASP A 240 -8.54 -22.54 4.05
C ASP A 240 -8.87 -21.04 4.21
N PRO A 241 -8.42 -20.37 5.29
CA PRO A 241 -8.63 -18.95 5.49
C PRO A 241 -8.04 -18.07 4.36
N VAL A 242 -6.92 -18.50 3.74
CA VAL A 242 -6.30 -17.80 2.60
C VAL A 242 -7.22 -17.85 1.37
N GLU A 243 -7.81 -19.01 1.07
CA GLU A 243 -8.79 -19.15 -0.02
C GLU A 243 -10.01 -18.27 0.22
N ARG A 244 -10.48 -18.21 1.46
CA ARG A 244 -11.59 -17.33 1.84
C ARG A 244 -11.26 -15.87 1.59
N ALA A 245 -10.08 -15.43 1.96
CA ALA A 245 -9.63 -14.06 1.72
C ALA A 245 -9.57 -13.73 0.22
N PHE A 246 -9.05 -14.63 -0.62
CA PHE A 246 -9.06 -14.45 -2.07
C PHE A 246 -10.46 -14.42 -2.67
N THR A 247 -11.37 -15.24 -2.16
CA THR A 247 -12.78 -15.24 -2.58
C THR A 247 -13.43 -13.89 -2.27
N MET A 248 -13.21 -13.36 -1.06
CA MET A 248 -13.72 -12.03 -0.67
C MET A 248 -13.15 -10.92 -1.54
N LEU A 249 -11.84 -10.95 -1.84
CA LEU A 249 -11.23 -10.00 -2.78
C LEU A 249 -11.87 -10.08 -4.17
N ALA A 250 -12.15 -11.30 -4.66
CA ALA A 250 -12.77 -11.49 -5.97
C ALA A 250 -14.22 -10.97 -6.04
N GLU A 251 -14.97 -10.99 -4.92
CA GLU A 251 -16.34 -10.50 -4.85
C GLU A 251 -16.44 -8.97 -4.91
N VAL A 252 -15.38 -8.25 -4.54
CA VAL A 252 -15.34 -6.78 -4.52
C VAL A 252 -14.42 -6.20 -5.59
N ASP A 253 -13.92 -7.04 -6.48
CA ASP A 253 -12.99 -6.66 -7.53
C ASP A 253 -13.74 -5.95 -8.67
N PRO A 254 -13.36 -4.71 -9.02
CA PRO A 254 -13.79 -4.11 -10.27
C PRO A 254 -13.19 -4.92 -11.44
N LYS A 255 -14.07 -5.47 -12.26
CA LYS A 255 -13.74 -6.47 -13.32
C LYS A 255 -12.66 -6.00 -14.31
N SER A 256 -12.38 -4.71 -14.39
CA SER A 256 -11.48 -4.10 -15.36
C SER A 256 -10.11 -3.71 -14.83
N GLU A 257 -9.95 -3.38 -13.54
CA GLU A 257 -8.81 -2.64 -13.02
C GLU A 257 -7.85 -3.46 -12.14
N ASN A 258 -8.27 -4.63 -11.64
CA ASN A 258 -7.45 -5.45 -10.75
C ASN A 258 -6.11 -5.84 -11.39
N LYS A 259 -5.01 -5.55 -10.71
CA LYS A 259 -3.66 -5.94 -11.12
C LYS A 259 -3.13 -7.07 -10.24
N TRP A 260 -3.27 -6.92 -8.93
CA TRP A 260 -2.80 -7.89 -7.95
C TRP A 260 -3.83 -8.09 -6.85
N ARG A 261 -4.01 -9.35 -6.42
CA ARG A 261 -4.63 -9.68 -5.14
C ARG A 261 -3.57 -10.28 -4.26
N ILE A 262 -3.46 -9.82 -3.03
CA ILE A 262 -2.41 -10.19 -2.10
C ILE A 262 -3.06 -10.55 -0.76
N VAL A 263 -2.60 -11.65 -0.18
CA VAL A 263 -2.98 -12.07 1.17
C VAL A 263 -1.71 -12.29 1.97
N TYR A 264 -1.51 -11.48 2.99
CA TYR A 264 -0.43 -11.62 3.96
C TYR A 264 -0.93 -12.43 5.15
N ASP A 265 -0.38 -13.64 5.35
CA ASP A 265 -0.51 -14.35 6.61
C ASP A 265 0.58 -13.83 7.55
N LEU A 266 0.20 -12.91 8.43
CA LEU A 266 1.12 -12.22 9.33
C LEU A 266 1.68 -13.17 10.40
N ARG A 267 0.94 -14.21 10.77
CA ARG A 267 1.35 -15.21 11.75
C ARG A 267 2.30 -16.24 11.13
N ALA A 268 1.92 -16.81 9.98
CA ALA A 268 2.76 -17.76 9.27
C ALA A 268 3.93 -17.09 8.54
N LYS A 269 3.94 -15.73 8.43
CA LYS A 269 4.93 -14.94 7.69
C LYS A 269 5.00 -15.38 6.23
N GLN A 270 3.84 -15.44 5.58
CA GLN A 270 3.67 -15.86 4.19
C GLN A 270 2.95 -14.77 3.39
N VAL A 271 3.33 -14.66 2.13
CA VAL A 271 2.67 -13.77 1.16
C VAL A 271 2.14 -14.63 0.03
N HIS A 272 0.83 -14.68 -0.09
CA HIS A 272 0.13 -15.30 -1.21
C HIS A 272 -0.35 -14.21 -2.16
N PHE A 273 -0.17 -14.39 -3.46
CA PHE A 273 -0.60 -13.38 -4.42
C PHE A 273 -1.01 -13.99 -5.75
N THR A 274 -1.92 -13.31 -6.42
CA THR A 274 -2.30 -13.55 -7.82
C THR A 274 -2.11 -12.28 -8.62
N VAL A 275 -1.86 -12.43 -9.92
CA VAL A 275 -1.69 -11.32 -10.84
C VAL A 275 -2.65 -11.52 -12.00
N ARG A 276 -3.26 -10.45 -12.48
CA ARG A 276 -4.15 -10.51 -13.63
C ARG A 276 -3.43 -11.11 -14.84
N GLY A 277 -4.06 -12.06 -15.49
CA GLY A 277 -3.49 -12.76 -16.65
C GLY A 277 -2.60 -13.96 -16.29
N ASN A 278 -2.27 -14.17 -15.01
CA ASN A 278 -1.65 -15.39 -14.54
C ASN A 278 -2.65 -16.17 -13.67
N PRO A 279 -3.11 -17.37 -14.08
CA PRO A 279 -4.09 -18.15 -13.32
C PRO A 279 -3.50 -18.75 -12.04
N GLU A 280 -2.16 -18.81 -11.95
CA GLU A 280 -1.45 -19.44 -10.84
C GLU A 280 -1.27 -18.48 -9.67
N ARG A 281 -1.19 -19.04 -8.47
CA ARG A 281 -0.86 -18.29 -7.26
C ARG A 281 0.63 -18.38 -6.97
N GLY A 282 1.23 -17.22 -6.65
CA GLY A 282 2.57 -17.14 -6.09
C GLY A 282 2.54 -17.20 -4.56
N LEU A 283 3.59 -17.77 -3.99
CA LEU A 283 3.83 -17.84 -2.55
C LEU A 283 5.26 -17.44 -2.23
N VAL A 284 5.41 -16.54 -1.24
CA VAL A 284 6.71 -16.23 -0.61
C VAL A 284 6.63 -16.57 0.89
N ARG A 285 7.60 -17.33 1.38
CA ARG A 285 7.76 -17.60 2.81
C ARG A 285 8.91 -16.76 3.35
N LEU A 286 8.61 -15.74 4.16
CA LEU A 286 9.61 -14.81 4.69
C LEU A 286 10.65 -15.51 5.58
N THR A 287 10.30 -16.65 6.15
CA THR A 287 11.21 -17.48 6.97
C THR A 287 12.20 -18.31 6.15
N GLN A 288 11.97 -18.43 4.84
CA GLN A 288 12.77 -19.26 3.94
C GLN A 288 13.57 -18.44 2.92
N ILE A 289 13.45 -17.12 2.94
CA ILE A 289 14.22 -16.22 2.09
C ILE A 289 15.19 -15.40 2.92
N GLU A 290 16.34 -15.07 2.31
CA GLU A 290 17.32 -14.18 2.92
C GLU A 290 16.80 -12.74 2.96
N LEU A 291 16.69 -12.18 4.14
CA LEU A 291 16.16 -10.83 4.38
C LEU A 291 17.21 -9.93 5.12
N TYR A 292 18.45 -10.30 5.10
CA TYR A 292 19.54 -9.48 5.63
C TYR A 292 20.46 -9.00 4.51
N CYS A 293 21.13 -7.91 4.77
CA CYS A 293 22.12 -7.35 3.89
C CYS A 293 23.31 -8.31 3.77
N ASN A 294 23.56 -8.79 2.56
CA ASN A 294 24.67 -9.65 2.19
C ASN A 294 25.11 -9.32 0.75
N GLU A 295 26.08 -10.08 0.22
CA GLU A 295 26.57 -9.90 -1.15
C GLU A 295 25.50 -10.12 -2.23
N SER A 296 24.45 -10.89 -1.93
CA SER A 296 23.37 -11.17 -2.88
C SER A 296 22.43 -9.98 -3.09
N GLY A 297 22.41 -9.02 -2.15
CA GLY A 297 21.60 -7.81 -2.26
C GLY A 297 20.09 -8.08 -2.32
N ALA A 298 19.36 -7.14 -2.91
CA ALA A 298 17.92 -7.29 -3.13
C ALA A 298 17.64 -8.24 -4.30
N ARG A 299 16.48 -8.90 -4.26
CA ARG A 299 16.00 -9.80 -5.32
C ARG A 299 14.61 -9.39 -5.77
N THR A 300 14.28 -9.69 -7.02
CA THR A 300 13.02 -9.27 -7.63
C THR A 300 12.36 -10.40 -8.43
N LEU A 301 11.03 -10.34 -8.51
CA LEU A 301 10.21 -11.12 -9.43
C LEU A 301 9.42 -10.14 -10.30
N ASP A 302 9.47 -10.32 -11.60
CA ASP A 302 8.60 -9.59 -12.54
C ASP A 302 7.19 -10.15 -12.45
N LEU A 303 6.23 -9.32 -12.05
CA LEU A 303 4.84 -9.74 -11.87
C LEU A 303 4.09 -9.95 -13.19
N SER A 304 4.64 -9.48 -14.33
CA SER A 304 4.10 -9.77 -15.66
C SER A 304 4.54 -11.13 -16.21
N GLY A 305 5.52 -11.77 -15.55
CA GLY A 305 6.04 -13.08 -15.96
C GLY A 305 5.19 -14.25 -15.46
N ALA A 306 5.52 -15.44 -15.94
CA ALA A 306 4.92 -16.67 -15.45
C ALA A 306 5.56 -17.10 -14.12
N PHE A 307 4.74 -17.48 -13.16
CA PHE A 307 5.16 -18.06 -11.87
C PHE A 307 4.05 -18.97 -11.33
N SER A 308 4.39 -19.88 -10.45
CA SER A 308 3.43 -20.69 -9.70
C SER A 308 4.04 -21.20 -8.39
N GLY A 309 3.21 -21.39 -7.37
CA GLY A 309 3.63 -21.92 -6.07
C GLY A 309 4.71 -21.09 -5.40
N ASP A 310 5.69 -21.73 -4.76
CA ASP A 310 6.81 -21.03 -4.10
C ASP A 310 7.73 -20.37 -5.12
N VAL A 311 7.78 -19.03 -5.08
CA VAL A 311 8.56 -18.24 -6.04
C VAL A 311 9.99 -17.96 -5.60
N ALA A 312 10.45 -18.50 -4.47
CA ALA A 312 11.79 -18.23 -3.96
C ALA A 312 12.90 -18.53 -4.96
N ALA A 313 12.77 -19.62 -5.73
CA ALA A 313 13.71 -20.02 -6.78
C ALA A 313 13.61 -19.15 -8.06
N ALA A 314 12.49 -18.47 -8.27
CA ALA A 314 12.26 -17.60 -9.43
C ALA A 314 12.76 -16.16 -9.19
N LEU A 315 13.09 -15.81 -7.95
CA LEU A 315 13.65 -14.50 -7.60
C LEU A 315 15.01 -14.30 -8.23
N LYS A 316 15.16 -13.21 -8.97
CA LYS A 316 16.41 -12.80 -9.63
C LYS A 316 17.09 -11.69 -8.86
N PRO A 317 18.42 -11.54 -8.93
CA PRO A 317 19.09 -10.35 -8.41
C PRO A 317 18.47 -9.07 -8.96
N TYR A 318 18.37 -8.05 -8.12
CA TYR A 318 17.94 -6.72 -8.55
C TYR A 318 18.88 -6.17 -9.63
N ARG A 319 18.30 -5.49 -10.61
CA ARG A 319 19.04 -4.81 -11.68
C ARG A 319 18.46 -3.42 -11.90
N THR A 320 19.35 -2.44 -11.99
CA THR A 320 18.98 -1.04 -12.20
C THR A 320 18.23 -0.82 -13.52
N GLU A 321 18.62 -1.54 -14.57
CA GLU A 321 17.97 -1.43 -15.88
C GLU A 321 16.51 -1.88 -15.83
N ASP A 322 16.22 -2.95 -15.09
CA ASP A 322 14.87 -3.45 -14.89
C ASP A 322 14.03 -2.48 -14.08
N ASN A 323 14.63 -1.86 -13.06
CA ASN A 323 13.98 -0.84 -12.23
C ASN A 323 13.69 0.43 -13.05
N LEU A 324 14.65 0.87 -13.87
CA LEU A 324 14.47 2.02 -14.75
C LEU A 324 13.36 1.80 -15.77
N ALA A 325 13.31 0.62 -16.37
CA ALA A 325 12.24 0.26 -17.31
C ALA A 325 10.86 0.30 -16.65
N LEU A 326 10.74 -0.24 -15.42
CA LEU A 326 9.50 -0.19 -14.63
C LEU A 326 9.11 1.25 -14.31
N VAL A 327 10.01 2.05 -13.74
CA VAL A 327 9.74 3.45 -13.36
C VAL A 327 9.31 4.26 -14.59
N ARG A 328 10.05 4.14 -15.70
CA ARG A 328 9.74 4.87 -16.93
C ARG A 328 8.36 4.53 -17.48
N SER A 329 8.03 3.25 -17.56
CA SER A 329 6.72 2.81 -18.05
C SER A 329 5.58 3.24 -17.12
N SER A 330 5.74 3.11 -15.81
CA SER A 330 4.70 3.44 -14.83
C SER A 330 4.46 4.95 -14.76
N VAL A 331 5.53 5.75 -14.71
CA VAL A 331 5.42 7.22 -14.70
C VAL A 331 4.78 7.72 -16.00
N ALA A 332 5.18 7.19 -17.17
CA ALA A 332 4.60 7.61 -18.46
C ALA A 332 3.10 7.36 -18.58
N LEU A 333 2.59 6.32 -17.92
CA LEU A 333 1.17 5.95 -17.91
C LEU A 333 0.36 6.62 -16.78
N THR A 334 1.02 7.36 -15.89
CA THR A 334 0.37 8.01 -14.74
C THR A 334 0.14 9.49 -15.05
N GLU A 335 -1.10 9.85 -15.39
CA GLU A 335 -1.47 11.16 -15.91
C GLU A 335 -1.11 12.31 -14.97
N PHE A 336 -1.42 12.19 -13.67
CA PHE A 336 -1.14 13.26 -12.69
C PHE A 336 0.35 13.49 -12.41
N LEU A 337 1.22 12.59 -12.89
CA LEU A 337 2.68 12.77 -12.84
C LEU A 337 3.24 13.50 -14.07
N GLN A 338 2.43 13.78 -15.09
CA GLN A 338 2.91 14.38 -16.33
C GLN A 338 2.88 15.93 -16.30
N PRO A 339 3.88 16.63 -16.87
CA PRO A 339 5.16 16.07 -17.36
C PRO A 339 6.11 15.72 -16.21
N PHE A 340 6.74 14.56 -16.26
CA PHE A 340 7.72 14.13 -15.25
C PHE A 340 9.14 14.36 -15.77
N PRO A 341 9.99 15.15 -15.07
CA PRO A 341 11.34 15.46 -15.52
C PRO A 341 12.23 14.21 -15.64
N GLU A 342 12.97 14.06 -16.73
CA GLU A 342 13.80 12.87 -16.99
C GLU A 342 14.93 12.71 -15.96
N ASP A 343 15.51 13.80 -15.48
CA ASP A 343 16.53 13.77 -14.43
C ASP A 343 15.97 13.23 -13.11
N ARG A 344 14.74 13.60 -12.75
CA ARG A 344 14.05 13.08 -11.58
C ARG A 344 13.70 11.60 -11.75
N LEU A 345 13.28 11.19 -12.94
CA LEU A 345 13.01 9.79 -13.26
C LEU A 345 14.27 8.93 -13.09
N LEU A 346 15.39 9.40 -13.60
CA LEU A 346 16.68 8.72 -13.44
C LEU A 346 17.13 8.67 -11.99
N GLN A 347 16.97 9.75 -11.21
CA GLN A 347 17.23 9.77 -9.77
C GLN A 347 16.38 8.74 -9.02
N LEU A 348 15.07 8.69 -9.31
CA LEU A 348 14.15 7.73 -8.70
C LEU A 348 14.56 6.29 -9.01
N ALA A 349 14.88 6.00 -10.26
CA ALA A 349 15.26 4.66 -10.71
C ALA A 349 16.62 4.20 -10.17
N SER A 350 17.60 5.10 -10.02
CA SER A 350 18.95 4.79 -9.55
C SER A 350 19.13 4.94 -8.03
N TYR A 351 18.14 5.48 -7.32
CA TYR A 351 18.21 5.64 -5.86
C TYR A 351 18.64 4.36 -5.12
N PRO A 352 18.12 3.15 -5.47
CA PRO A 352 18.52 1.94 -4.77
C PRO A 352 19.99 1.55 -4.94
N ASP A 353 20.68 2.04 -5.95
CA ASP A 353 22.07 1.71 -6.23
C ASP A 353 23.07 2.38 -5.24
N GLY A 354 22.61 3.47 -4.63
CA GLY A 354 23.37 4.17 -3.58
C GLY A 354 23.23 3.58 -2.18
N LEU A 355 22.37 2.58 -2.00
CA LEU A 355 22.13 1.98 -0.68
C LEU A 355 23.30 1.11 -0.25
N GLN A 356 23.74 1.30 1.00
CA GLN A 356 24.89 0.60 1.54
C GLN A 356 24.51 -0.25 2.75
N CYS A 357 25.09 -1.45 2.83
CA CYS A 357 25.03 -2.27 4.04
C CYS A 357 25.80 -1.57 5.16
N VAL A 358 25.09 -1.33 6.27
CA VAL A 358 25.75 -0.98 7.52
C VAL A 358 26.20 -2.29 8.16
N VAL A 359 27.48 -2.61 8.02
CA VAL A 359 28.10 -3.71 8.77
C VAL A 359 28.08 -3.27 10.23
N PRO A 360 27.44 -4.01 11.16
CA PRO A 360 27.60 -3.73 12.58
C PRO A 360 29.11 -3.70 12.86
N GLN A 361 29.64 -2.60 13.41
CA GLN A 361 30.99 -2.64 13.96
C GLN A 361 30.99 -3.81 14.94
N GLN A 362 31.78 -4.83 14.66
CA GLN A 362 32.02 -5.92 15.60
C GLN A 362 32.60 -5.25 16.86
N GLU A 363 31.78 -5.06 17.88
CA GLU A 363 32.33 -5.00 19.23
C GLU A 363 33.09 -6.30 19.40
N SER A 364 34.42 -6.15 19.46
CA SER A 364 35.36 -7.23 19.70
C SER A 364 35.07 -7.78 21.08
N THR A 365 34.19 -8.78 21.20
CA THR A 365 34.18 -9.71 22.34
C THR A 365 33.24 -10.88 22.05
N GLU A 366 33.82 -12.04 22.15
CA GLU A 366 33.29 -13.39 22.31
C GLU A 366 32.76 -14.12 21.04
N PRO A 367 33.36 -15.26 20.69
CA PRO A 367 32.85 -16.16 19.68
C PRO A 367 31.60 -16.88 20.22
N GLY A 368 30.42 -16.57 19.67
CA GLY A 368 29.21 -17.32 19.94
C GLY A 368 27.89 -16.57 20.07
N LYS A 369 27.87 -15.22 20.09
CA LYS A 369 26.62 -14.47 20.12
C LYS A 369 26.27 -13.97 18.73
N ARG A 370 25.16 -14.44 18.16
CA ARG A 370 24.54 -13.85 16.96
C ARG A 370 24.07 -12.43 17.29
N PRO A 371 24.23 -11.44 16.39
CA PRO A 371 23.99 -10.03 16.70
C PRO A 371 22.51 -9.62 16.87
N TYR A 372 21.54 -10.54 16.72
CA TYR A 372 20.11 -10.24 16.94
C TYR A 372 19.40 -11.43 17.56
N PRO A 373 18.61 -11.25 18.63
CA PRO A 373 17.77 -12.32 19.16
C PRO A 373 16.71 -12.72 18.13
N ILE A 374 16.61 -14.02 17.91
CA ILE A 374 15.52 -14.64 17.16
C ILE A 374 14.43 -14.92 18.20
N ASP A 375 13.50 -14.00 18.37
CA ASP A 375 12.20 -14.24 19.01
C ASP A 375 11.09 -13.68 18.13
#